data_a729a33af846ffbc968b4e62ee9b5b17
#
_entry.id   a729a33af846ffbc968b4e62ee9b5b17
#
_cell.length_a   1.000
_cell.length_b   1.000
_cell.length_c   1.000
_cell.angle_alpha   90.00
_cell.angle_beta   90.00
_cell.angle_gamma   90.00
#
_symmetry.space_group_name_H-M   'P 1'
#
loop_
_entity.id
_entity.type
_entity.pdbx_description
1 polymer ?
#
loop_
_entity_poly.entity_id
_entity_poly.type
_entity_poly.pdbx_seq_one_letter_code
_entity_poly.pdbx_strand_id
1 'polypeptide(L)'
;MIELDSIKYDEKGLVPVVVQAEDSKEVLMLGYMNKESLQKTIETKKAWFYSRKRKKLWQKGETSGNYLEVKDILYDCDEDTLLIKVIPKGPTCHTGNYSCFYRKLLENVECSAKAEPSNFDIINELVDVIDSRFSERPEGSYIAKLFAGGKERILKKVGEEASEVIIASMSDNRADTIYEAADLLF
;
A
#
# COMPACT_ATOMS: atom_id res chain seq x y z
N MET A 1 0.97 10.49 24.12
CA MET A 1 2.04 9.47 24.08
C MET A 1 1.42 8.19 24.59
N ILE A 2 1.41 7.15 23.79
CA ILE A 2 0.92 5.83 24.20
C ILE A 2 1.93 5.28 25.19
N GLU A 3 1.47 4.90 26.37
CA GLU A 3 2.31 4.21 27.32
C GLU A 3 2.56 2.80 26.77
N LEU A 4 3.81 2.43 26.54
CA LEU A 4 4.22 1.08 26.11
C LEU A 4 3.67 -0.02 27.03
N ASP A 5 3.22 0.38 28.21
CA ASP A 5 2.64 -0.47 29.24
C ASP A 5 1.15 -0.80 28.97
N SER A 6 0.49 -0.15 28.01
CA SER A 6 -0.88 -0.52 27.61
C SER A 6 -0.92 -1.77 26.73
N ILE A 7 0.17 -2.10 26.05
CA ILE A 7 0.23 -3.28 25.18
C ILE A 7 0.23 -4.56 26.00
N LYS A 8 -0.67 -5.48 25.67
CA LYS A 8 -0.78 -6.80 26.29
C LYS A 8 0.18 -7.78 25.60
N TYR A 9 1.18 -8.18 26.32
CA TYR A 9 2.12 -9.20 25.88
C TYR A 9 1.63 -10.59 26.34
N ASP A 10 1.97 -11.62 25.56
CA ASP A 10 1.70 -13.01 25.94
C ASP A 10 2.51 -13.44 27.20
N GLU A 11 2.28 -14.67 27.68
CA GLU A 11 2.98 -15.23 28.84
C GLU A 11 4.52 -15.26 28.69
N LYS A 12 5.02 -15.11 27.46
CA LYS A 12 6.46 -15.06 27.14
C LYS A 12 6.97 -13.63 26.97
N GLY A 13 6.12 -12.64 27.25
CA GLY A 13 6.43 -11.22 27.07
C GLY A 13 6.54 -10.80 25.60
N LEU A 14 5.79 -11.45 24.70
CA LEU A 14 5.79 -11.16 23.26
C LEU A 14 4.44 -10.70 22.78
N VAL A 15 4.44 -9.81 21.80
CA VAL A 15 3.28 -9.37 21.02
C VAL A 15 3.51 -9.69 19.55
N PRO A 16 2.52 -10.27 18.83
CA PRO A 16 2.60 -10.44 17.38
C PRO A 16 2.57 -9.08 16.68
N VAL A 17 3.28 -8.99 15.57
CA VAL A 17 3.41 -7.76 14.80
C VAL A 17 3.22 -8.06 13.33
N VAL A 18 2.15 -7.55 12.76
CA VAL A 18 1.92 -7.53 11.32
C VAL A 18 2.71 -6.37 10.72
N VAL A 19 3.42 -6.62 9.64
CA VAL A 19 4.19 -5.61 8.92
C VAL A 19 3.54 -5.37 7.58
N GLN A 20 3.14 -4.14 7.31
CA GLN A 20 2.45 -3.71 6.11
C GLN A 20 3.25 -2.63 5.39
N ALA A 21 3.34 -2.70 4.07
CA ALA A 21 3.88 -1.61 3.27
C ALA A 21 2.96 -0.38 3.35
N GLU A 22 3.53 0.82 3.52
CA GLU A 22 2.75 2.05 3.65
C GLU A 22 2.07 2.45 2.34
N ASP A 23 2.72 2.23 1.23
CA ASP A 23 2.25 2.55 -0.13
C ASP A 23 1.24 1.53 -0.66
N SER A 24 1.67 0.30 -0.87
CA SER A 24 0.86 -0.76 -1.49
C SER A 24 -0.18 -1.39 -0.54
N LYS A 25 -0.11 -1.12 0.76
CA LYS A 25 -0.90 -1.79 1.81
C LYS A 25 -0.72 -3.32 1.86
N GLU A 26 0.25 -3.85 1.12
CA GLU A 26 0.55 -5.28 1.14
C GLU A 26 1.14 -5.71 2.48
N VAL A 27 0.69 -6.86 3.00
CA VAL A 27 1.27 -7.46 4.20
C VAL A 27 2.60 -8.12 3.83
N LEU A 28 3.68 -7.62 4.41
CA LEU A 28 5.04 -8.03 4.07
C LEU A 28 5.52 -9.24 4.88
N MET A 29 5.28 -9.23 6.17
CA MET A 29 5.68 -10.31 7.08
C MET A 29 4.91 -10.23 8.41
N LEU A 30 5.03 -11.30 9.19
CA LEU A 30 4.66 -11.32 10.61
C LEU A 30 5.90 -11.58 11.45
N GLY A 31 6.06 -10.82 12.51
CA GLY A 31 7.14 -10.97 13.49
C GLY A 31 6.61 -10.96 14.91
N TYR A 32 7.52 -10.96 15.88
CA TYR A 32 7.20 -10.81 17.29
C TYR A 32 8.09 -9.74 17.90
N MET A 33 7.52 -8.93 18.76
CA MET A 33 8.25 -7.94 19.55
C MET A 33 8.07 -8.24 21.04
N ASN A 34 9.12 -7.93 21.81
CA ASN A 34 9.01 -7.72 23.24
C ASN A 34 9.09 -6.21 23.52
N LYS A 35 8.92 -5.80 24.76
CA LYS A 35 8.95 -4.37 25.15
C LYS A 35 10.21 -3.66 24.67
N GLU A 36 11.38 -4.32 24.77
CA GLU A 36 12.67 -3.75 24.33
C GLU A 36 12.75 -3.55 22.81
N SER A 37 12.29 -4.53 21.99
CA SER A 37 12.31 -4.39 20.54
C SER A 37 11.30 -3.35 20.06
N LEU A 38 10.16 -3.21 20.72
CA LEU A 38 9.18 -2.16 20.42
C LEU A 38 9.77 -0.78 20.74
N GLN A 39 10.39 -0.63 21.90
CA GLN A 39 11.08 0.60 22.30
C GLN A 39 12.13 1.00 21.26
N LYS A 40 13.02 0.07 20.88
CA LYS A 40 14.04 0.30 19.84
C LYS A 40 13.43 0.66 18.47
N THR A 41 12.30 0.06 18.11
CA THR A 41 11.60 0.38 16.87
C THR A 41 11.11 1.83 16.89
N ILE A 42 10.54 2.28 17.99
CA ILE A 42 10.06 3.66 18.16
C ILE A 42 11.21 4.67 18.08
N GLU A 43 12.30 4.39 18.79
CA GLU A 43 13.47 5.28 18.87
C GLU A 43 14.23 5.39 17.54
N THR A 44 14.46 4.24 16.89
CA THR A 44 15.31 4.20 15.69
C THR A 44 14.54 4.38 14.39
N LYS A 45 13.19 4.30 14.42
CA LYS A 45 12.32 4.24 13.23
C LYS A 45 12.67 3.10 12.27
N LYS A 46 13.31 2.06 12.76
CA LYS A 46 13.62 0.82 12.03
C LYS A 46 13.00 -0.36 12.75
N ALA A 47 12.50 -1.34 12.00
CA ALA A 47 11.79 -2.48 12.58
C ALA A 47 12.76 -3.44 13.31
N TRP A 48 12.61 -3.53 14.62
CA TRP A 48 13.29 -4.47 15.50
C TRP A 48 12.32 -5.54 15.97
N PHE A 49 12.78 -6.77 16.02
CA PHE A 49 11.97 -7.92 16.41
C PHE A 49 12.67 -8.75 17.46
N TYR A 50 11.91 -9.62 18.12
CA TYR A 50 12.43 -10.65 18.99
C TYR A 50 12.37 -12.03 18.33
N SER A 51 13.51 -12.69 18.19
CA SER A 51 13.56 -14.05 17.64
C SER A 51 13.24 -15.08 18.71
N ARG A 52 12.08 -15.73 18.61
CA ARG A 52 11.64 -16.81 19.50
C ARG A 52 12.63 -17.99 19.53
N LYS A 53 13.23 -18.33 18.37
CA LYS A 53 14.22 -19.42 18.26
C LYS A 53 15.57 -19.05 18.83
N ARG A 54 16.08 -17.85 18.51
CA ARG A 54 17.42 -17.39 18.94
C ARG A 54 17.41 -16.73 20.32
N LYS A 55 16.22 -16.44 20.84
CA LYS A 55 16.01 -15.73 22.13
C LYS A 55 16.78 -14.41 22.21
N LYS A 56 16.83 -13.67 21.12
CA LYS A 56 17.54 -12.37 21.04
C LYS A 56 16.83 -11.40 20.11
N LEU A 57 17.10 -10.13 20.31
CA LEU A 57 16.68 -9.07 19.41
C LEU A 57 17.42 -9.17 18.06
N TRP A 58 16.76 -8.71 17.03
CA TRP A 58 17.36 -8.53 15.70
C TRP A 58 16.66 -7.41 14.96
N GLN A 59 17.42 -6.66 14.16
CA GLN A 59 16.92 -5.63 13.30
C GLN A 59 16.66 -6.21 11.91
N LYS A 60 15.49 -5.96 11.34
CA LYS A 60 15.23 -6.37 9.97
C LYS A 60 16.16 -5.61 9.02
N GLY A 61 16.89 -6.36 8.21
CA GLY A 61 17.86 -5.81 7.27
C GLY A 61 19.29 -5.68 7.82
N GLU A 62 19.57 -6.02 9.08
CA GLU A 62 20.91 -5.88 9.67
C GLU A 62 22.02 -6.61 8.88
N THR A 63 21.68 -7.70 8.18
CA THR A 63 22.62 -8.47 7.37
C THR A 63 22.44 -8.22 5.88
N SER A 64 21.19 -8.06 5.40
CA SER A 64 20.87 -7.96 3.97
C SER A 64 20.88 -6.54 3.41
N GLY A 65 20.89 -5.52 4.28
CA GLY A 65 20.67 -4.13 3.88
C GLY A 65 19.18 -3.77 3.61
N ASN A 66 18.29 -4.76 3.54
CA ASN A 66 16.87 -4.56 3.27
C ASN A 66 16.13 -4.16 4.55
N TYR A 67 16.34 -2.92 4.98
CA TYR A 67 15.70 -2.36 6.17
C TYR A 67 14.22 -2.07 5.93
N LEU A 68 13.45 -2.05 7.02
CA LEU A 68 12.07 -1.58 7.05
C LEU A 68 12.05 -0.27 7.84
N GLU A 69 11.82 0.84 7.13
CA GLU A 69 11.66 2.16 7.73
C GLU A 69 10.24 2.32 8.26
N VAL A 70 10.07 2.43 9.57
CA VAL A 70 8.76 2.51 10.22
C VAL A 70 8.20 3.92 10.10
N LYS A 71 6.98 4.02 9.58
CA LYS A 71 6.22 5.27 9.45
C LYS A 71 5.17 5.40 10.55
N ASP A 72 4.50 4.30 10.88
CA ASP A 72 3.44 4.30 11.88
C ASP A 72 3.40 2.96 12.63
N ILE A 73 2.88 2.99 13.85
CA ILE A 73 2.67 1.82 14.71
C ILE A 73 1.26 1.93 15.29
N LEU A 74 0.42 0.98 14.95
CA LEU A 74 -0.94 0.86 15.44
C LEU A 74 -1.05 -0.41 16.31
N TYR A 75 -2.05 -0.46 17.16
CA TYR A 75 -2.44 -1.64 17.91
C TYR A 75 -3.92 -1.92 17.72
N ASP A 76 -4.34 -3.15 17.89
CA ASP A 76 -5.72 -3.55 17.72
C ASP A 76 -6.62 -3.18 18.92
N CYS A 77 -7.89 -3.53 18.86
CA CYS A 77 -8.90 -3.08 19.81
C CYS A 77 -8.74 -3.67 21.23
N ASP A 78 -8.09 -4.79 21.36
CA ASP A 78 -7.82 -5.48 22.64
C ASP A 78 -6.34 -5.43 23.05
N GLU A 79 -5.51 -4.65 22.31
CA GLU A 79 -4.15 -4.26 22.65
C GLU A 79 -3.14 -5.41 22.67
N ASP A 80 -3.44 -6.51 21.98
CA ASP A 80 -2.62 -7.72 21.96
C ASP A 80 -1.93 -8.02 20.62
N THR A 81 -2.12 -7.16 19.60
CA THR A 81 -1.51 -7.25 18.27
C THR A 81 -1.07 -5.88 17.77
N LEU A 82 0.10 -5.81 17.13
CA LEU A 82 0.60 -4.59 16.52
C LEU A 82 0.54 -4.68 15.00
N LEU A 83 0.22 -3.55 14.38
CA LEU A 83 0.40 -3.30 12.94
C LEU A 83 1.43 -2.20 12.77
N ILE A 84 2.58 -2.50 12.13
CA ILE A 84 3.56 -1.49 11.75
C ILE A 84 3.49 -1.22 10.25
N LYS A 85 3.37 0.06 9.90
CA LYS A 85 3.42 0.53 8.52
C LYS A 85 4.84 0.95 8.18
N VAL A 86 5.37 0.44 7.08
CA VAL A 86 6.78 0.58 6.75
C VAL A 86 7.01 0.95 5.28
N ILE A 87 8.14 1.61 5.01
CA ILE A 87 8.70 1.70 3.65
C ILE A 87 9.85 0.69 3.58
N PRO A 88 9.72 -0.40 2.81
CA PRO A 88 10.78 -1.37 2.63
C PRO A 88 11.88 -0.82 1.70
N LYS A 89 13.14 -1.01 2.08
CA LYS A 89 14.31 -0.62 1.26
C LYS A 89 14.78 -1.75 0.31
N GLY A 90 13.94 -2.76 0.12
CA GLY A 90 14.19 -3.91 -0.73
C GLY A 90 13.31 -5.10 -0.31
N PRO A 91 13.53 -6.27 -0.89
CA PRO A 91 12.76 -7.47 -0.61
C PRO A 91 12.69 -7.78 0.89
N THR A 92 11.47 -7.96 1.40
CA THR A 92 11.31 -8.26 2.83
C THR A 92 11.61 -9.73 3.14
N CYS A 93 11.28 -10.65 2.23
CA CYS A 93 11.54 -12.07 2.44
C CYS A 93 13.02 -12.41 2.25
N HIS A 94 13.55 -13.32 3.09
CA HIS A 94 14.91 -13.84 2.95
C HIS A 94 15.13 -14.64 1.66
N THR A 95 14.06 -15.05 0.97
CA THR A 95 14.09 -15.71 -0.34
C THR A 95 14.16 -14.74 -1.52
N GLY A 96 14.22 -13.43 -1.25
CA GLY A 96 14.26 -12.39 -2.28
C GLY A 96 12.88 -11.91 -2.78
N ASN A 97 11.79 -12.47 -2.25
CA ASN A 97 10.45 -11.98 -2.58
C ASN A 97 10.12 -10.70 -1.79
N TYR A 98 9.29 -9.84 -2.38
CA TYR A 98 8.83 -8.59 -1.75
C TYR A 98 8.12 -8.86 -0.42
N SER A 99 7.17 -9.80 -0.41
CA SER A 99 6.44 -10.26 0.76
C SER A 99 6.83 -11.68 1.15
N CYS A 100 6.67 -12.04 2.43
CA CYS A 100 6.77 -13.42 2.90
C CYS A 100 5.53 -14.26 2.52
N PHE A 101 4.42 -13.60 2.17
CA PHE A 101 3.12 -14.24 1.86
C PHE A 101 2.91 -14.44 0.35
N TYR A 102 3.92 -14.89 -0.37
CA TYR A 102 3.88 -15.07 -1.83
C TYR A 102 3.35 -16.45 -2.28
N ARG A 103 3.13 -17.38 -1.35
CA ARG A 103 2.61 -18.73 -1.67
C ARG A 103 1.12 -18.81 -1.39
N LYS A 104 0.37 -19.41 -2.30
CA LYS A 104 -1.06 -19.67 -2.14
C LYS A 104 -1.26 -21.08 -1.59
N LEU A 105 -2.10 -21.24 -0.60
CA LEU A 105 -2.49 -22.55 -0.05
C LEU A 105 -3.66 -23.16 -0.86
N LEU A 106 -4.53 -22.29 -1.40
CA LEU A 106 -5.70 -22.68 -2.20
C LEU A 106 -5.39 -22.32 -3.66
N GLU A 107 -5.09 -23.32 -4.48
CA GLU A 107 -4.73 -23.10 -5.90
C GLU A 107 -5.93 -22.98 -6.85
N ASN A 108 -7.16 -23.35 -6.45
CA ASN A 108 -8.32 -23.39 -7.34
C ASN A 108 -9.64 -23.04 -6.67
N VAL A 109 -9.67 -22.18 -5.68
CA VAL A 109 -10.92 -21.52 -5.35
C VAL A 109 -11.06 -20.34 -6.29
N GLU A 110 -11.82 -20.51 -7.38
CA GLU A 110 -12.49 -19.37 -7.96
C GLU A 110 -13.29 -18.75 -6.81
N CYS A 111 -12.72 -17.72 -6.17
CA CYS A 111 -13.53 -16.82 -5.41
C CYS A 111 -14.55 -16.26 -6.38
N SER A 112 -15.76 -16.80 -6.34
CA SER A 112 -16.93 -16.26 -7.02
C SER A 112 -17.34 -14.88 -6.46
N ALA A 113 -16.72 -14.44 -5.39
CA ALA A 113 -16.53 -13.03 -5.11
C ALA A 113 -15.19 -12.65 -5.79
N LYS A 114 -15.25 -12.11 -7.01
CA LYS A 114 -14.25 -11.16 -7.44
C LYS A 114 -14.13 -10.18 -6.25
N ALA A 115 -12.99 -10.21 -5.53
CA ALA A 115 -12.61 -9.04 -4.79
C ALA A 115 -12.63 -7.94 -5.85
N GLU A 116 -13.63 -7.10 -5.81
CA GLU A 116 -13.64 -5.91 -6.63
C GLU A 116 -12.29 -5.25 -6.33
N PRO A 117 -11.46 -4.94 -7.34
CA PRO A 117 -10.20 -4.25 -7.11
C PRO A 117 -10.55 -3.08 -6.20
N SER A 118 -9.79 -2.88 -5.12
CA SER A 118 -10.09 -1.75 -4.25
C SER A 118 -10.11 -0.52 -5.16
N ASN A 119 -11.00 0.42 -4.94
CA ASN A 119 -11.09 1.63 -5.78
C ASN A 119 -9.71 2.34 -5.90
N PHE A 120 -8.80 2.09 -4.94
CA PHE A 120 -7.43 2.58 -4.95
C PHE A 120 -6.54 1.83 -5.95
N ASP A 121 -6.76 0.54 -6.18
CA ASP A 121 -5.96 -0.25 -7.13
C ASP A 121 -6.23 0.22 -8.56
N ILE A 122 -7.50 0.54 -8.89
CA ILE A 122 -7.89 1.07 -10.21
C ILE A 122 -7.24 2.42 -10.48
N ILE A 123 -7.19 3.32 -9.48
CA ILE A 123 -6.56 4.65 -9.65
C ILE A 123 -5.04 4.51 -9.83
N ASN A 124 -4.39 3.63 -9.08
CA ASN A 124 -2.97 3.38 -9.26
C ASN A 124 -2.67 2.77 -10.64
N GLU A 125 -3.47 1.81 -11.08
CA GLU A 125 -3.35 1.22 -12.42
C GLU A 125 -3.55 2.28 -13.51
N LEU A 126 -4.50 3.19 -13.34
CA LEU A 126 -4.73 4.31 -14.25
C LEU A 126 -3.51 5.24 -14.33
N VAL A 127 -2.93 5.59 -13.18
CA VAL A 127 -1.71 6.42 -13.11
C VAL A 127 -0.55 5.72 -13.84
N ASP A 128 -0.35 4.42 -13.59
CA ASP A 128 0.70 3.63 -14.26
C ASP A 128 0.51 3.60 -15.79
N VAL A 129 -0.73 3.47 -16.26
CA VAL A 129 -1.06 3.53 -17.69
C VAL A 129 -0.74 4.91 -18.27
N ILE A 130 -1.12 5.98 -17.59
CA ILE A 130 -0.84 7.36 -18.03
C ILE A 130 0.66 7.60 -18.10
N ASP A 131 1.43 7.22 -17.08
CA ASP A 131 2.87 7.39 -17.02
C ASP A 131 3.62 6.58 -18.11
N SER A 132 3.16 5.35 -18.37
CA SER A 132 3.66 4.53 -19.48
C SER A 132 3.42 5.22 -20.83
N ARG A 133 2.20 5.72 -21.07
CA ARG A 133 1.84 6.43 -22.31
C ARG A 133 2.59 7.75 -22.48
N PHE A 134 2.86 8.46 -21.38
CA PHE A 134 3.69 9.65 -21.38
C PHE A 134 5.13 9.34 -21.76
N SER A 135 5.70 8.27 -21.21
CA SER A 135 7.10 7.89 -21.40
C SER A 135 7.36 7.26 -22.76
N GLU A 136 6.53 6.28 -23.16
CA GLU A 136 6.71 5.47 -24.37
C GLU A 136 6.19 6.14 -25.64
N ARG A 137 5.20 7.04 -25.48
CA ARG A 137 4.55 7.79 -26.59
C ARG A 137 4.13 6.90 -27.78
N PRO A 138 3.39 5.80 -27.56
CA PRO A 138 3.06 4.88 -28.62
C PRO A 138 2.21 5.57 -29.70
N GLU A 139 2.45 5.17 -30.95
CA GLU A 139 1.71 5.70 -32.07
C GLU A 139 0.21 5.41 -31.94
N GLY A 140 -0.63 6.39 -32.23
CA GLY A 140 -2.10 6.26 -32.08
C GLY A 140 -2.64 6.56 -30.68
N SER A 141 -1.81 6.64 -29.65
CA SER A 141 -2.26 6.93 -28.29
C SER A 141 -2.85 8.33 -28.14
N TYR A 142 -4.06 8.40 -27.59
CA TYR A 142 -4.72 9.67 -27.27
C TYR A 142 -3.95 10.47 -26.22
N ILE A 143 -3.52 9.81 -25.13
CA ILE A 143 -2.74 10.42 -24.05
C ILE A 143 -1.42 10.99 -24.59
N ALA A 144 -0.70 10.25 -25.44
CA ALA A 144 0.54 10.74 -26.03
C ALA A 144 0.30 12.00 -26.89
N LYS A 145 -0.80 12.06 -27.62
CA LYS A 145 -1.21 13.24 -28.40
C LYS A 145 -1.60 14.42 -27.51
N LEU A 146 -2.25 14.15 -26.38
CA LEU A 146 -2.66 15.16 -25.41
C LEU A 146 -1.43 15.81 -24.76
N PHE A 147 -0.46 15.03 -24.32
CA PHE A 147 0.81 15.52 -23.78
C PHE A 147 1.64 16.26 -24.82
N ALA A 148 1.68 15.80 -26.06
CA ALA A 148 2.36 16.49 -27.16
C ALA A 148 1.76 17.88 -27.46
N GLY A 149 0.46 18.05 -27.19
CA GLY A 149 -0.24 19.34 -27.32
C GLY A 149 0.06 20.34 -26.20
N GLY A 150 0.79 19.91 -25.17
CA GLY A 150 1.23 20.74 -24.05
C GLY A 150 0.13 21.09 -23.04
N LYS A 151 0.54 21.87 -22.04
CA LYS A 151 -0.30 22.18 -20.86
C LYS A 151 -1.62 22.86 -21.22
N GLU A 152 -1.64 23.74 -22.20
CA GLU A 152 -2.85 24.46 -22.61
C GLU A 152 -3.93 23.48 -23.12
N ARG A 153 -3.53 22.49 -23.93
CA ARG A 153 -4.44 21.47 -24.45
C ARG A 153 -4.97 20.57 -23.34
N ILE A 154 -4.14 20.20 -22.38
CA ILE A 154 -4.55 19.42 -21.21
C ILE A 154 -5.58 20.18 -20.39
N LEU A 155 -5.28 21.45 -20.04
CA LEU A 155 -6.20 22.27 -19.24
C LEU A 155 -7.53 22.54 -19.95
N LYS A 156 -7.49 22.69 -21.27
CA LYS A 156 -8.71 22.83 -22.09
C LYS A 156 -9.56 21.56 -21.99
N LYS A 157 -8.95 20.38 -22.11
CA LYS A 157 -9.65 19.09 -22.00
C LYS A 157 -10.26 18.89 -20.61
N VAL A 158 -9.51 19.18 -19.54
CA VAL A 158 -10.04 19.15 -18.16
C VAL A 158 -11.28 20.04 -18.02
N GLY A 159 -11.28 21.24 -18.63
CA GLY A 159 -12.42 22.15 -18.59
C GLY A 159 -13.63 21.61 -19.38
N GLU A 160 -13.41 20.95 -20.51
CA GLU A 160 -14.43 20.28 -21.30
C GLU A 160 -15.09 19.15 -20.48
N GLU A 161 -14.30 18.20 -19.98
CA GLU A 161 -14.79 17.05 -19.21
C GLU A 161 -15.50 17.48 -17.90
N ALA A 162 -14.95 18.47 -17.19
CA ALA A 162 -15.61 18.99 -16.00
C ALA A 162 -17.01 19.59 -16.33
N SER A 163 -17.15 20.23 -17.49
CA SER A 163 -18.44 20.76 -17.94
C SER A 163 -19.42 19.64 -18.29
N GLU A 164 -18.95 18.56 -18.89
CA GLU A 164 -19.76 17.39 -19.23
C GLU A 164 -20.26 16.67 -17.98
N VAL A 165 -19.42 16.53 -16.94
CA VAL A 165 -19.86 16.02 -15.61
C VAL A 165 -20.99 16.89 -15.03
N ILE A 166 -20.86 18.23 -15.09
CA ILE A 166 -21.89 19.13 -14.58
C ILE A 166 -23.21 18.94 -15.33
N ILE A 167 -23.15 18.88 -16.66
CA ILE A 167 -24.35 18.69 -17.51
C ILE A 167 -24.99 17.32 -17.23
N ALA A 168 -24.21 16.26 -17.18
CA ALA A 168 -24.69 14.91 -16.90
C ALA A 168 -25.34 14.82 -15.50
N SER A 169 -24.76 15.52 -14.51
CA SER A 169 -25.29 15.57 -13.15
C SER A 169 -26.65 16.28 -13.04
N MET A 170 -27.03 17.08 -14.02
CA MET A 170 -28.37 17.70 -14.10
C MET A 170 -29.44 16.75 -14.65
N SER A 171 -29.03 15.63 -15.22
CA SER A 171 -29.95 14.59 -15.69
C SER A 171 -30.24 13.60 -14.55
N ASP A 172 -31.40 12.94 -14.58
CA ASP A 172 -31.71 11.85 -13.64
C ASP A 172 -30.98 10.53 -13.95
N ASN A 173 -30.06 10.54 -14.94
CA ASN A 173 -29.33 9.36 -15.36
C ASN A 173 -27.97 9.28 -14.65
N ARG A 174 -27.94 8.50 -13.56
CA ARG A 174 -26.70 8.25 -12.80
C ARG A 174 -25.58 7.64 -13.64
N ALA A 175 -25.90 6.85 -14.67
CA ALA A 175 -24.90 6.19 -15.50
C ALA A 175 -24.10 7.21 -16.33
N ASP A 176 -24.76 8.23 -16.87
CA ASP A 176 -24.09 9.28 -17.65
C ASP A 176 -23.13 10.07 -16.75
N THR A 177 -23.54 10.43 -15.53
CA THR A 177 -22.68 11.12 -14.58
C THR A 177 -21.41 10.31 -14.23
N ILE A 178 -21.55 8.97 -14.06
CA ILE A 178 -20.40 8.08 -13.80
C ILE A 178 -19.48 8.03 -15.02
N TYR A 179 -20.03 8.01 -16.22
CA TYR A 179 -19.26 7.95 -17.46
C TYR A 179 -18.40 9.21 -17.64
N GLU A 180 -19.02 10.39 -17.52
CA GLU A 180 -18.32 11.66 -17.66
C GLU A 180 -17.32 11.90 -16.52
N ALA A 181 -17.63 11.43 -15.30
CA ALA A 181 -16.68 11.50 -14.19
C ALA A 181 -15.44 10.59 -14.43
N ALA A 182 -15.60 9.44 -15.09
CA ALA A 182 -14.50 8.59 -15.48
C ALA A 182 -13.61 9.26 -16.54
N ASP A 183 -14.21 9.93 -17.52
CA ASP A 183 -13.47 10.66 -18.56
C ASP A 183 -12.71 11.88 -17.99
N LEU A 184 -13.25 12.54 -16.98
CA LEU A 184 -12.55 13.62 -16.27
C LEU A 184 -11.35 13.10 -15.46
N LEU A 185 -11.42 11.88 -14.92
CA LEU A 185 -10.31 11.27 -14.15
C LEU A 185 -9.21 10.73 -15.05
N PHE A 186 -9.53 10.33 -16.28
CA PHE A 186 -8.58 9.85 -17.28
C PHE A 186 -7.84 10.98 -17.98
#